data_fd56b0b5a3b4b474ebefaf37da038fbe
#
_entry.id   fd56b0b5a3b4b474ebefaf37da038fbe
#
_cell.length_a   1.000
_cell.length_b   1.000
_cell.length_c   1.000
_cell.angle_alpha   90.00
_cell.angle_beta   90.00
_cell.angle_gamma   90.00
#
_symmetry.space_group_name_H-M   'P 1'
#
loop_
_entity.id
_entity.type
_entity.pdbx_description
1 polymer ?
#
loop_
_entity_poly.entity_id
_entity_poly.type
_entity_poly.pdbx_seq_one_letter_code
_entity_poly.pdbx_strand_id
1 'polypeptide(L)'
;MANNLFEKSFNIKNNNYLPSTFKPLWGQKGVFTSIPVIGKTARFIGLNRYLSSFNKTCRDYNFVTKINLNTIRDLVGEDIKQIKVYNHLLRIATNGTTLSLSFRKRVKTNSSVIGFIKKYKRKDYRNKNLFYKKLLKFMSEINYSENEIILSRDNDLTEGAVTNLIFIKKDKIYIPKTGYYH
;
A
#
# COMPACT_ATOMS: atom_id res chain seq x y z
N MET A 1 -3.49 -7.34 13.55
CA MET A 1 -3.18 -6.20 12.65
C MET A 1 -1.97 -5.45 13.19
N ALA A 2 -1.06 -4.95 12.34
CA ALA A 2 0.05 -4.13 12.82
C ALA A 2 -0.50 -2.81 13.39
N ASN A 3 -0.07 -2.42 14.60
CA ASN A 3 -0.48 -1.16 15.20
C ASN A 3 0.07 0.01 14.37
N ASN A 4 -0.81 0.95 14.02
CA ASN A 4 -0.40 2.20 13.41
C ASN A 4 0.27 3.09 14.47
N LEU A 5 1.38 3.72 14.10
CA LEU A 5 2.08 4.67 14.96
C LEU A 5 1.45 6.05 14.87
N PHE A 6 0.98 6.42 13.68
CA PHE A 6 0.08 7.53 13.51
C PHE A 6 -0.90 7.29 12.36
N GLU A 7 -2.01 8.01 12.42
CA GLU A 7 -3.06 8.07 11.40
C GLU A 7 -3.54 9.50 11.28
N LYS A 8 -3.41 10.09 10.09
CA LYS A 8 -3.82 11.47 9.81
C LYS A 8 -4.60 11.54 8.52
N SER A 9 -5.61 12.39 8.48
CA SER A 9 -6.32 12.73 7.25
C SER A 9 -6.42 14.24 7.10
N PHE A 10 -6.48 14.65 5.84
CA PHE A 10 -6.55 16.05 5.44
C PHE A 10 -7.60 16.20 4.35
N ASN A 11 -8.48 17.17 4.49
CA ASN A 11 -9.32 17.61 3.38
C ASN A 11 -8.49 18.41 2.40
N ILE A 12 -8.59 18.10 1.11
CA ILE A 12 -7.90 18.80 0.04
C ILE A 12 -8.80 19.91 -0.45
N LYS A 13 -8.36 21.17 -0.31
CA LYS A 13 -9.09 22.34 -0.79
C LYS A 13 -8.09 23.34 -1.40
N ASN A 14 -8.23 23.64 -2.68
CA ASN A 14 -7.34 24.56 -3.42
C ASN A 14 -5.85 24.23 -3.22
N ASN A 15 -5.47 22.96 -3.35
CA ASN A 15 -4.12 22.43 -3.09
C ASN A 15 -3.61 22.60 -1.64
N ASN A 16 -4.44 23.03 -0.71
CA ASN A 16 -4.13 23.03 0.72
C ASN A 16 -4.63 21.75 1.39
N TYR A 17 -3.94 21.33 2.45
CA TYR A 17 -4.22 20.13 3.23
C TYR A 17 -4.70 20.54 4.62
N LEU A 18 -6.01 20.56 4.84
CA LEU A 18 -6.63 20.96 6.11
C LEU A 18 -6.85 19.71 6.98
N PRO A 19 -6.31 19.66 8.22
CA PRO A 19 -6.49 18.53 9.11
C PRO A 19 -7.95 18.12 9.25
N SER A 20 -8.21 16.82 9.31
CA SER A 20 -9.55 16.24 9.49
C SER A 20 -9.49 14.93 10.25
N THR A 21 -10.62 14.44 10.72
CA THR A 21 -10.74 13.11 11.33
C THR A 21 -10.22 12.04 10.38
N PHE A 22 -9.44 11.09 10.92
CA PHE A 22 -8.83 10.04 10.11
C PHE A 22 -9.87 9.19 9.36
N LYS A 23 -9.62 8.99 8.07
CA LYS A 23 -10.43 8.17 7.16
C LYS A 23 -9.52 7.21 6.41
N PRO A 24 -9.61 5.89 6.58
CA PRO A 24 -8.75 4.93 5.87
C PRO A 24 -9.03 4.85 4.36
N LEU A 25 -10.15 5.36 3.89
CA LEU A 25 -10.62 5.46 2.49
C LEU A 25 -10.84 4.12 1.77
N TRP A 26 -10.69 2.97 2.45
CA TRP A 26 -10.89 1.67 1.83
C TRP A 26 -12.31 1.47 1.29
N GLY A 27 -12.40 0.93 0.09
CA GLY A 27 -13.67 0.66 -0.60
C GLY A 27 -14.23 1.83 -1.39
N GLN A 28 -13.59 2.99 -1.35
CA GLN A 28 -13.95 4.16 -2.15
C GLN A 28 -13.25 4.13 -3.52
N LYS A 29 -13.74 4.94 -4.48
CA LYS A 29 -12.96 5.28 -5.66
C LYS A 29 -11.75 6.10 -5.19
N GLY A 30 -10.56 5.60 -5.43
CA GLY A 30 -9.34 6.27 -4.97
C GLY A 30 -8.11 5.41 -5.17
N VAL A 31 -6.97 5.96 -4.83
CA VAL A 31 -5.66 5.36 -5.06
C VAL A 31 -4.83 5.40 -3.78
N PHE A 32 -3.85 4.48 -3.68
CA PHE A 32 -2.88 4.49 -2.58
C PHE A 32 -1.51 4.04 -3.04
N THR A 33 -0.52 4.33 -2.21
CA THR A 33 0.81 3.71 -2.27
C THR A 33 1.31 3.40 -0.86
N SER A 34 2.28 2.51 -0.75
CA SER A 34 2.94 2.19 0.54
C SER A 34 4.44 2.19 0.32
N ILE A 35 5.14 3.06 1.04
CA ILE A 35 6.56 3.33 0.90
C ILE A 35 7.29 2.72 2.08
N PRO A 36 8.25 1.80 1.87
CA PRO A 36 9.07 1.27 2.96
C PRO A 36 9.96 2.36 3.56
N VAL A 37 10.02 2.41 4.89
CA VAL A 37 10.89 3.30 5.65
C VAL A 37 11.74 2.46 6.59
N ILE A 38 13.07 2.52 6.46
CA ILE A 38 14.00 1.62 7.16
C ILE A 38 15.20 2.39 7.73
N GLY A 39 15.92 1.74 8.66
CA GLY A 39 17.22 2.18 9.17
C GLY A 39 17.17 2.87 10.53
N LYS A 40 18.30 3.39 11.00
CA LYS A 40 18.40 4.21 12.22
C LYS A 40 17.95 5.66 11.97
N THR A 41 18.07 6.12 10.74
CA THR A 41 17.46 7.35 10.23
C THR A 41 16.40 6.98 9.21
N ALA A 42 15.33 7.76 9.08
CA ALA A 42 14.23 7.49 8.17
C ALA A 42 14.70 7.49 6.70
N ARG A 43 14.95 6.32 6.14
CA ARG A 43 15.27 6.16 4.72
C ARG A 43 14.05 5.62 3.99
N PHE A 44 13.48 6.43 3.12
CA PHE A 44 12.35 6.08 2.26
C PHE A 44 12.85 5.32 1.03
N ILE A 45 12.62 4.01 0.99
CA ILE A 45 13.12 3.18 -0.10
C ILE A 45 12.27 3.38 -1.36
N GLY A 46 12.93 3.78 -2.45
CA GLY A 46 12.27 3.99 -3.75
C GLY A 46 11.26 5.14 -3.79
N LEU A 47 11.37 6.13 -2.89
CA LEU A 47 10.41 7.23 -2.72
C LEU A 47 9.97 7.85 -4.04
N ASN A 48 10.91 8.29 -4.88
CA ASN A 48 10.61 8.96 -6.14
C ASN A 48 9.78 8.07 -7.08
N ARG A 49 10.11 6.77 -7.17
CA ARG A 49 9.35 5.81 -7.98
C ARG A 49 7.93 5.64 -7.45
N TYR A 50 7.75 5.50 -6.14
CA TYR A 50 6.43 5.34 -5.52
C TYR A 50 5.56 6.59 -5.69
N LEU A 51 6.13 7.79 -5.49
CA LEU A 51 5.40 9.04 -5.66
C LEU A 51 5.08 9.32 -7.13
N SER A 52 5.99 9.03 -8.06
CA SER A 52 5.75 9.16 -9.49
C SER A 52 4.59 8.27 -9.93
N SER A 53 4.61 6.99 -9.55
CA SER A 53 3.54 6.03 -9.85
C SER A 53 2.20 6.45 -9.20
N PHE A 54 2.22 6.87 -7.95
CA PHE A 54 1.03 7.37 -7.25
C PHE A 54 0.42 8.58 -7.96
N ASN A 55 1.24 9.60 -8.27
CA ASN A 55 0.78 10.81 -8.95
C ASN A 55 0.29 10.52 -10.38
N LYS A 56 0.90 9.56 -11.10
CA LYS A 56 0.39 9.08 -12.39
C LYS A 56 -1.00 8.49 -12.22
N THR A 57 -1.18 7.59 -11.26
CA THR A 57 -2.48 6.96 -11.00
C THR A 57 -3.53 7.99 -10.55
N CYS A 58 -3.14 9.03 -9.79
CA CYS A 58 -4.04 10.14 -9.47
C CYS A 58 -4.57 10.83 -10.74
N ARG A 59 -3.69 11.10 -11.71
CA ARG A 59 -4.11 11.69 -13.00
C ARG A 59 -5.05 10.76 -13.77
N ASP A 60 -4.75 9.46 -13.82
CA ASP A 60 -5.60 8.45 -14.48
C ASP A 60 -7.00 8.36 -13.87
N TYR A 61 -7.13 8.75 -12.58
CA TYR A 61 -8.41 8.85 -11.85
C TYR A 61 -9.05 10.25 -11.90
N ASN A 62 -8.45 11.20 -12.64
CA ASN A 62 -8.83 12.61 -12.71
C ASN A 62 -8.78 13.33 -11.34
N PHE A 63 -7.80 12.97 -10.49
CA PHE A 63 -7.54 13.69 -9.25
C PHE A 63 -6.47 14.77 -9.46
N VAL A 64 -6.74 15.97 -9.00
CA VAL A 64 -5.80 17.11 -9.09
C VAL A 64 -4.64 16.97 -8.09
N THR A 65 -4.75 16.06 -7.13
CA THR A 65 -3.78 15.86 -6.05
C THR A 65 -2.39 15.49 -6.59
N LYS A 66 -1.37 16.26 -6.22
CA LYS A 66 0.04 15.97 -6.49
C LYS A 66 0.82 15.95 -5.18
N ILE A 67 1.37 14.80 -4.82
CA ILE A 67 2.16 14.63 -3.61
C ILE A 67 3.64 14.57 -3.97
N ASN A 68 4.46 15.29 -3.22
CA ASN A 68 5.92 15.26 -3.31
C ASN A 68 6.54 15.08 -1.91
N LEU A 69 7.88 15.02 -1.85
CA LEU A 69 8.60 14.85 -0.58
C LEU A 69 8.34 15.99 0.40
N ASN A 70 8.27 17.25 -0.08
CA ASN A 70 8.00 18.39 0.78
C ASN A 70 6.62 18.25 1.42
N THR A 71 5.59 17.93 0.63
CA THR A 71 4.24 17.66 1.14
C THR A 71 4.26 16.63 2.26
N ILE A 72 4.99 15.51 2.08
CA ILE A 72 5.08 14.46 3.12
C ILE A 72 5.79 15.00 4.37
N ARG A 73 6.90 15.72 4.18
CA ARG A 73 7.67 16.28 5.30
C ARG A 73 6.85 17.29 6.10
N ASP A 74 6.10 18.15 5.43
CA ASP A 74 5.29 19.19 6.08
C ASP A 74 4.11 18.58 6.86
N LEU A 75 3.50 17.52 6.35
CA LEU A 75 2.32 16.90 6.97
C LEU A 75 2.64 15.91 8.10
N VAL A 76 3.76 15.17 8.02
CA VAL A 76 4.06 14.08 8.95
C VAL A 76 5.55 13.95 9.31
N GLY A 77 6.40 14.89 8.93
CA GLY A 77 7.83 14.82 9.17
C GLY A 77 8.19 14.74 10.66
N GLU A 78 7.53 15.50 11.50
CA GLU A 78 7.78 15.51 12.93
C GLU A 78 7.32 14.20 13.60
N ASP A 79 6.20 13.62 13.17
CA ASP A 79 5.75 12.33 13.71
C ASP A 79 6.74 11.20 13.35
N ILE A 80 7.33 11.27 12.16
CA ILE A 80 8.30 10.27 11.72
C ILE A 80 9.61 10.41 12.48
N LYS A 81 10.11 11.59 12.73
CA LYS A 81 11.38 11.83 13.44
C LYS A 81 11.44 11.28 14.86
N GLN A 82 10.30 11.08 15.52
CA GLN A 82 10.23 10.58 16.89
C GLN A 82 10.59 9.10 17.05
N ILE A 83 10.83 8.38 15.94
CA ILE A 83 11.08 6.94 15.93
C ILE A 83 12.59 6.67 15.91
N LYS A 84 13.07 5.81 16.81
CA LYS A 84 14.49 5.49 16.94
C LYS A 84 15.02 4.49 15.89
N VAL A 85 14.17 3.54 15.49
CA VAL A 85 14.52 2.49 14.52
C VAL A 85 13.36 2.25 13.58
N TYR A 86 13.62 2.33 12.29
CA TYR A 86 12.61 2.22 11.25
C TYR A 86 12.61 0.83 10.62
N ASN A 87 11.48 0.18 10.65
CA ASN A 87 11.08 -0.94 9.81
C ASN A 87 9.56 -0.82 9.61
N HIS A 88 9.18 0.18 8.82
CA HIS A 88 7.82 0.67 8.75
C HIS A 88 7.34 0.83 7.31
N LEU A 89 6.05 1.06 7.14
CA LEU A 89 5.42 1.43 5.88
C LEU A 89 4.68 2.75 6.07
N LEU A 90 5.01 3.76 5.27
CA LEU A 90 4.20 4.95 5.10
C LEU A 90 3.18 4.67 3.98
N ARG A 91 1.90 4.60 4.34
CA ARG A 91 0.80 4.54 3.39
C ARG A 91 0.31 5.94 3.09
N ILE A 92 0.16 6.24 1.82
CA ILE A 92 -0.44 7.48 1.30
C ILE A 92 -1.66 7.06 0.49
N ALA A 93 -2.82 7.62 0.75
CA ALA A 93 -4.05 7.31 0.03
C ALA A 93 -4.86 8.58 -0.23
N THR A 94 -5.56 8.63 -1.37
CA THR A 94 -6.49 9.72 -1.68
C THR A 94 -7.69 9.24 -2.48
N ASN A 95 -8.82 9.89 -2.28
CA ASN A 95 -10.03 9.78 -3.11
C ASN A 95 -10.27 11.05 -3.96
N GLY A 96 -9.27 11.94 -4.02
CA GLY A 96 -9.32 13.22 -4.72
C GLY A 96 -9.74 14.41 -3.85
N THR A 97 -10.51 14.19 -2.79
CA THR A 97 -10.95 15.25 -1.85
C THR A 97 -10.34 15.10 -0.45
N THR A 98 -9.87 13.93 -0.12
CA THR A 98 -9.22 13.61 1.15
C THR A 98 -7.87 12.95 0.89
N LEU A 99 -6.83 13.41 1.57
CA LEU A 99 -5.53 12.74 1.69
C LEU A 99 -5.50 12.02 3.04
N SER A 100 -5.11 10.74 3.03
CA SER A 100 -4.98 9.92 4.24
C SER A 100 -3.57 9.37 4.33
N LEU A 101 -2.92 9.58 5.46
CA LEU A 101 -1.58 9.11 5.77
C LEU A 101 -1.63 8.18 6.99
N SER A 102 -1.00 7.02 6.90
CA SER A 102 -0.80 6.15 8.06
C SER A 102 0.60 5.56 8.04
N PHE A 103 1.20 5.44 9.21
CA PHE A 103 2.54 4.92 9.40
C PHE A 103 2.49 3.73 10.36
N ARG A 104 2.88 2.56 9.87
CA ARG A 104 2.77 1.32 10.62
C ARG A 104 4.05 0.50 10.59
N LYS A 105 4.30 -0.25 11.64
CA LYS A 105 5.37 -1.24 11.66
C LYS A 105 5.11 -2.32 10.62
N ARG A 106 6.16 -2.76 9.93
CA ARG A 106 6.05 -3.91 9.02
C ARG A 106 5.85 -5.18 9.85
N VAL A 107 4.95 -6.03 9.39
CA VAL A 107 4.83 -7.37 9.95
C VAL A 107 6.09 -8.16 9.57
N LYS A 108 6.72 -8.80 10.56
CA LYS A 108 7.80 -9.76 10.32
C LYS A 108 7.15 -11.08 9.94
N THR A 109 7.41 -11.56 8.75
CA THR A 109 6.97 -12.89 8.31
C THR A 109 8.01 -13.94 8.72
N ASN A 110 7.56 -15.17 8.91
CA ASN A 110 8.44 -16.32 9.05
C ASN A 110 9.22 -16.59 7.77
N SER A 111 10.24 -17.44 7.83
CA SER A 111 11.04 -17.85 6.66
C SER A 111 10.20 -18.60 5.62
N SER A 112 9.14 -19.27 6.06
CA SER A 112 8.12 -19.89 5.23
C SER A 112 6.74 -19.52 5.71
N VAL A 113 5.77 -19.48 4.80
CA VAL A 113 4.37 -19.16 5.07
C VAL A 113 3.46 -20.15 4.35
N ILE A 114 2.27 -20.39 4.90
CA ILE A 114 1.23 -21.18 4.25
C ILE A 114 0.42 -20.25 3.34
N GLY A 115 0.32 -20.62 2.06
CA GLY A 115 -0.48 -19.87 1.07
C GLY A 115 -1.92 -20.37 1.00
N PHE A 116 -2.90 -19.48 1.21
CA PHE A 116 -4.32 -19.76 1.02
C PHE A 116 -4.81 -19.19 -0.30
N ILE A 117 -5.17 -20.06 -1.24
CA ILE A 117 -5.66 -19.62 -2.56
C ILE A 117 -7.11 -19.13 -2.45
N LYS A 118 -7.37 -17.91 -2.91
CA LYS A 118 -8.71 -17.32 -2.99
C LYS A 118 -9.01 -16.87 -4.42
N LYS A 119 -10.12 -17.35 -4.98
CA LYS A 119 -10.60 -16.90 -6.31
C LYS A 119 -11.10 -15.46 -6.20
N TYR A 120 -10.33 -14.54 -6.76
CA TYR A 120 -10.64 -13.11 -6.70
C TYR A 120 -10.01 -12.34 -7.85
N LYS A 121 -10.83 -11.62 -8.62
CA LYS A 121 -10.41 -10.68 -9.65
C LYS A 121 -10.40 -9.27 -9.06
N ARG A 122 -9.21 -8.69 -8.90
CA ARG A 122 -9.10 -7.29 -8.47
C ARG A 122 -9.71 -6.35 -9.51
N LYS A 123 -10.50 -5.39 -9.04
CA LYS A 123 -10.98 -4.29 -9.87
C LYS A 123 -9.78 -3.38 -10.19
N ASP A 124 -9.61 -3.07 -11.46
CA ASP A 124 -8.50 -2.20 -11.94
C ASP A 124 -7.12 -2.62 -11.39
N TYR A 125 -6.76 -3.88 -11.62
CA TYR A 125 -5.54 -4.51 -11.08
C TYR A 125 -4.23 -3.82 -11.50
N ARG A 126 -4.25 -3.03 -12.56
CA ARG A 126 -3.07 -2.29 -13.05
C ARG A 126 -2.70 -1.10 -12.17
N ASN A 127 -3.60 -0.69 -11.29
CA ASN A 127 -3.44 0.46 -10.41
C ASN A 127 -3.55 0.07 -8.93
N LYS A 128 -2.76 0.71 -8.07
CA LYS A 128 -2.94 0.62 -6.61
C LYS A 128 -4.15 1.43 -6.19
N ASN A 129 -5.33 0.84 -6.30
CA ASN A 129 -6.60 1.47 -5.99
C ASN A 129 -7.16 1.05 -4.61
N LEU A 130 -8.15 1.78 -4.12
CA LEU A 130 -8.76 1.57 -2.81
C LEU A 130 -9.94 0.57 -2.81
N PHE A 131 -10.23 -0.11 -3.92
CA PHE A 131 -11.29 -1.14 -3.98
C PHE A 131 -10.89 -2.44 -3.27
N TYR A 132 -10.50 -2.34 -2.01
CA TYR A 132 -9.86 -3.42 -1.24
C TYR A 132 -10.76 -4.09 -0.21
N LYS A 133 -12.03 -3.70 -0.03
CA LYS A 133 -12.90 -4.23 1.05
C LYS A 133 -12.93 -5.76 1.11
N LYS A 134 -13.13 -6.44 -0.03
CA LYS A 134 -13.17 -7.91 -0.07
C LYS A 134 -11.80 -8.51 0.24
N LEU A 135 -10.73 -7.90 -0.26
CA LEU A 135 -9.37 -8.35 0.02
C LEU A 135 -9.02 -8.17 1.50
N LEU A 136 -9.38 -7.03 2.10
CA LEU A 136 -9.20 -6.80 3.54
C LEU A 136 -9.96 -7.82 4.39
N LYS A 137 -11.16 -8.26 3.95
CA LYS A 137 -11.89 -9.34 4.61
C LYS A 137 -11.08 -10.65 4.57
N PHE A 138 -10.58 -11.07 3.42
CA PHE A 138 -9.71 -12.27 3.35
C PHE A 138 -8.49 -12.12 4.25
N MET A 139 -7.88 -10.93 4.24
CA MET A 139 -6.72 -10.64 5.06
C MET A 139 -7.01 -10.69 6.56
N SER A 140 -8.19 -10.34 7.02
CA SER A 140 -8.56 -10.42 8.44
C SER A 140 -8.76 -11.85 8.95
N GLU A 141 -8.85 -12.83 8.05
CA GLU A 141 -9.05 -14.24 8.37
C GLU A 141 -7.74 -15.01 8.64
N ILE A 142 -6.58 -14.37 8.43
CA ILE A 142 -5.27 -15.03 8.55
C ILE A 142 -4.29 -14.28 9.46
N ASN A 143 -3.29 -15.03 9.96
CA ASN A 143 -2.12 -14.46 10.62
C ASN A 143 -1.01 -14.21 9.60
N TYR A 144 -0.71 -12.95 9.30
CA TYR A 144 0.29 -12.54 8.29
C TYR A 144 1.74 -12.88 8.62
N SER A 145 2.07 -13.25 9.85
CA SER A 145 3.41 -13.75 10.17
C SER A 145 3.65 -15.17 9.66
N GLU A 146 2.57 -15.93 9.43
CA GLU A 146 2.58 -17.36 9.13
C GLU A 146 1.90 -17.69 7.80
N ASN A 147 1.04 -16.79 7.31
CA ASN A 147 0.16 -17.07 6.18
C ASN A 147 0.16 -15.95 5.16
N GLU A 148 -0.15 -16.29 3.91
CA GLU A 148 -0.39 -15.33 2.81
C GLU A 148 -1.66 -15.72 2.03
N ILE A 149 -2.43 -14.76 1.60
CA ILE A 149 -3.52 -14.97 0.65
C ILE A 149 -2.97 -14.89 -0.76
N ILE A 150 -3.11 -15.96 -1.52
CA ILE A 150 -2.73 -16.03 -2.92
C ILE A 150 -3.99 -15.87 -3.78
N LEU A 151 -4.00 -14.87 -4.63
CA LEU A 151 -5.14 -14.59 -5.51
C LEU A 151 -5.05 -15.43 -6.78
N SER A 152 -6.18 -16.00 -7.16
CA SER A 152 -6.32 -16.73 -8.43
C SER A 152 -7.44 -16.15 -9.28
N ARG A 153 -7.24 -16.21 -10.61
CA ARG A 153 -8.22 -15.83 -11.62
C ARG A 153 -8.12 -16.81 -12.79
N ASP A 154 -9.25 -17.33 -13.22
CA ASP A 154 -9.35 -18.21 -14.41
C ASP A 154 -8.33 -19.38 -14.36
N ASN A 155 -8.14 -19.97 -13.15
CA ASN A 155 -7.19 -21.02 -12.79
C ASN A 155 -5.70 -20.60 -12.75
N ASP A 156 -5.37 -19.35 -13.04
CA ASP A 156 -4.02 -18.82 -12.90
C ASP A 156 -3.81 -18.17 -11.52
N LEU A 157 -2.64 -18.38 -10.92
CA LEU A 157 -2.19 -17.61 -9.76
C LEU A 157 -1.70 -16.24 -10.24
N THR A 158 -2.17 -15.17 -9.63
CA THR A 158 -1.87 -13.80 -10.10
C THR A 158 -0.92 -13.04 -9.20
N GLU A 159 -1.23 -12.92 -7.93
CA GLU A 159 -0.42 -12.18 -6.94
C GLU A 159 -0.76 -12.63 -5.52
N GLY A 160 0.04 -12.25 -4.53
CA GLY A 160 -0.38 -12.29 -3.13
C GLY A 160 -1.26 -11.09 -2.79
N ALA A 161 -1.99 -11.15 -1.67
CA ALA A 161 -2.84 -10.05 -1.23
C ALA A 161 -2.04 -8.74 -1.04
N VAL A 162 -0.79 -8.85 -0.59
CA VAL A 162 0.14 -7.73 -0.34
C VAL A 162 1.52 -7.95 -0.94
N THR A 163 1.73 -9.06 -1.66
CA THR A 163 3.01 -9.51 -2.21
C THR A 163 2.89 -9.80 -3.71
N ASN A 164 4.03 -9.87 -4.39
CA ASN A 164 4.12 -10.45 -5.73
C ASN A 164 4.50 -11.91 -5.63
N LEU A 165 4.14 -12.72 -6.63
CA LEU A 165 4.50 -14.12 -6.70
C LEU A 165 5.70 -14.31 -7.64
N ILE A 166 6.65 -15.12 -7.20
CA ILE A 166 7.77 -15.60 -8.00
C ILE A 166 7.85 -17.11 -7.79
N PHE A 167 7.89 -17.86 -8.87
CA PHE A 167 8.04 -19.30 -8.84
C PHE A 167 9.41 -19.68 -9.38
N ILE A 168 10.10 -20.59 -8.72
CA ILE A 168 11.39 -21.13 -9.14
C ILE A 168 11.22 -22.61 -9.39
N LYS A 169 11.58 -23.08 -10.59
CA LYS A 169 11.57 -24.48 -10.98
C LYS A 169 12.75 -24.79 -11.90
N LYS A 170 13.63 -25.71 -11.50
CA LYS A 170 14.80 -26.15 -12.29
C LYS A 170 15.59 -24.93 -12.82
N ASP A 171 16.05 -24.06 -11.95
CA ASP A 171 16.84 -22.83 -12.23
C ASP A 171 16.15 -21.79 -13.12
N LYS A 172 14.86 -21.95 -13.36
CA LYS A 172 14.05 -20.97 -14.10
C LYS A 172 13.15 -20.19 -13.16
N ILE A 173 13.05 -18.88 -13.39
CA ILE A 173 12.17 -17.97 -12.65
C ILE A 173 10.91 -17.74 -13.49
N TYR A 174 9.76 -17.92 -12.86
CA TYR A 174 8.44 -17.67 -13.45
C TYR A 174 7.74 -16.59 -12.65
N ILE A 175 7.11 -15.66 -13.34
CA ILE A 175 6.22 -14.65 -12.75
C ILE A 175 4.85 -14.75 -13.42
N PRO A 176 3.77 -14.38 -12.73
CA PRO A 176 2.45 -14.31 -13.36
C PRO A 176 2.47 -13.36 -14.56
N LYS A 177 1.84 -13.78 -15.67
CA LYS A 177 1.80 -12.99 -16.90
C LYS A 177 0.85 -11.80 -16.82
N THR A 178 -0.25 -11.94 -16.11
CA THR A 178 -1.33 -10.94 -16.00
C THR A 178 -1.95 -10.94 -14.60
N GLY A 179 -2.72 -9.89 -14.30
CA GLY A 179 -3.54 -9.86 -13.09
C GLY A 179 -2.83 -9.34 -11.84
N TYR A 180 -1.63 -8.81 -11.96
CA TYR A 180 -0.86 -8.25 -10.86
C TYR A 180 -0.48 -6.78 -11.12
N TYR A 181 -0.12 -6.10 -10.06
CA TYR A 181 0.38 -4.72 -10.12
C TYR A 181 1.87 -4.73 -10.48
N HIS A 182 2.24 -3.92 -11.46
CA HIS A 182 3.64 -3.72 -11.89
C HIS A 182 4.33 -2.61 -11.08
#